data_47ddd1c4fa3f73d1fb6d02212bb57e60
#
_entry.id   47ddd1c4fa3f73d1fb6d02212bb57e60
#
_cell.length_a   1.000
_cell.length_b   1.000
_cell.length_c   1.000
_cell.angle_alpha   90.00
_cell.angle_beta   90.00
_cell.angle_gamma   90.00
#
_symmetry.space_group_name_H-M   'P 1'
#
loop_
_entity.id
_entity.type
_entity.pdbx_description
1 polymer ?
#
loop_
_entity_poly.entity_id
_entity_poly.type
_entity_poly.pdbx_seq_one_letter_code
_entity_poly.pdbx_strand_id
1 'polypeptide(L)'
;FINQQKMFKKRITTSTWNGNRFYWYFNAQEIKKERKKTTTTRVSEAPIIDGILNDAAWKDAELLTDFITFRPDNGKKVTAAYQTTVKVIYDDAAIYISATMLDPDAANIPQEFASRDNFSQADFFLVTINPNDDGQNPFEFIVQSTGNQADAKISNGNEDFNWSAVWKSDVAITPEGWQIEIEIPYRAIRFTNSPVQSWGVNFHRRLENLNEQHTWSFIDNSIGRWTQYDGLIEGFENIKPPTRLNLYPYASAATTLFEGDTQFDWSAGMDVKYGLTENFTLDATLIPDFSQVGFDDVVLNLGPFEQQFSEQRQFFTEGTELFNK
;
A
#
# COMPACT_ATOMS: atom_id res chain seq x y z
N PHE A 1 17.68 -24.34 28.49
CA PHE A 1 16.60 -24.74 27.60
C PHE A 1 17.10 -24.61 26.19
N ILE A 2 17.25 -25.72 25.48
CA ILE A 2 17.95 -25.89 24.21
C ILE A 2 16.99 -25.54 23.10
N ASN A 3 17.31 -24.48 22.33
CA ASN A 3 16.60 -24.08 21.13
C ASN A 3 16.98 -25.05 20.00
N GLN A 4 16.06 -25.90 19.58
CA GLN A 4 16.24 -26.76 18.42
C GLN A 4 16.04 -25.94 17.14
N GLN A 5 17.12 -25.52 16.52
CA GLN A 5 17.12 -25.02 15.14
C GLN A 5 16.84 -26.20 14.20
N LYS A 6 15.70 -26.14 13.51
CA LYS A 6 15.43 -27.05 12.36
C LYS A 6 16.31 -26.65 11.19
N MET A 7 17.38 -27.40 10.97
CA MET A 7 18.18 -27.32 9.76
C MET A 7 17.46 -27.99 8.59
N PHE A 8 17.03 -27.22 7.60
CA PHE A 8 16.63 -27.76 6.30
C PHE A 8 17.87 -28.03 5.46
N LYS A 9 18.24 -29.32 5.31
CA LYS A 9 19.30 -29.73 4.40
C LYS A 9 18.72 -29.92 3.00
N LYS A 10 18.97 -29.03 2.08
CA LYS A 10 18.68 -29.24 0.66
C LYS A 10 19.87 -29.98 0.03
N ARG A 11 19.62 -31.21 -0.42
CA ARG A 11 20.62 -32.08 -1.06
C ARG A 11 20.67 -31.77 -2.55
N ILE A 12 21.78 -31.21 -3.03
CA ILE A 12 22.04 -31.09 -4.48
C ILE A 12 23.10 -32.13 -4.85
N THR A 13 22.77 -33.06 -5.70
CA THR A 13 23.74 -34.03 -6.26
C THR A 13 24.31 -33.47 -7.55
N THR A 14 25.62 -33.27 -7.60
CA THR A 14 26.32 -32.98 -8.84
C THR A 14 27.37 -34.07 -9.13
N SER A 15 27.26 -34.59 -10.34
CA SER A 15 28.21 -35.40 -11.14
C SER A 15 29.22 -36.30 -10.43
N THR A 16 29.26 -37.56 -10.87
CA THR A 16 30.30 -38.54 -10.56
C THR A 16 31.51 -38.31 -11.46
N TRP A 17 32.70 -38.12 -10.87
CA TRP A 17 33.97 -38.26 -11.51
C TRP A 17 34.79 -39.35 -10.80
N ASN A 18 35.28 -40.33 -11.53
CA ASN A 18 36.06 -41.46 -11.02
C ASN A 18 35.46 -42.25 -9.84
N GLY A 19 34.15 -42.53 -9.86
CA GLY A 19 33.51 -43.39 -8.84
C GLY A 19 33.31 -42.78 -7.46
N ASN A 20 33.80 -41.59 -7.19
CA ASN A 20 33.60 -40.88 -5.91
C ASN A 20 32.49 -39.85 -6.03
N ARG A 21 31.50 -39.92 -5.09
CA ARG A 21 30.44 -38.92 -4.94
C ARG A 21 30.89 -37.79 -4.03
N PHE A 22 31.01 -36.60 -4.59
CA PHE A 22 31.23 -35.39 -3.81
C PHE A 22 29.89 -34.78 -3.42
N TYR A 23 29.69 -34.53 -2.15
CA TYR A 23 28.50 -33.83 -1.58
C TYR A 23 28.91 -32.40 -1.20
N TRP A 24 28.39 -31.42 -1.91
CA TRP A 24 28.50 -30.03 -1.48
C TRP A 24 27.34 -29.69 -0.56
N TYR A 25 27.66 -29.31 0.68
CA TYR A 25 26.70 -28.77 1.60
C TYR A 25 26.80 -27.26 1.57
N PHE A 26 25.79 -26.61 0.97
CA PHE A 26 25.63 -25.17 1.14
C PHE A 26 24.90 -24.96 2.46
N ASN A 27 25.57 -24.45 3.48
CA ASN A 27 24.93 -23.83 4.61
C ASN A 27 24.49 -22.43 4.15
N ALA A 28 23.32 -22.30 3.58
CA ALA A 28 22.66 -21.02 3.52
C ALA A 28 22.21 -20.73 4.97
N GLN A 29 23.02 -20.02 5.71
CA GLN A 29 22.54 -19.31 6.88
C GLN A 29 21.63 -18.19 6.29
N GLU A 30 20.33 -18.39 6.32
CA GLU A 30 19.42 -17.26 6.31
C GLU A 30 19.80 -16.39 7.51
N ILE A 31 20.48 -15.29 7.24
CA ILE A 31 20.61 -14.21 8.20
C ILE A 31 19.20 -13.62 8.29
N LYS A 32 18.36 -14.25 9.11
CA LYS A 32 17.05 -13.71 9.44
C LYS A 32 17.32 -12.47 10.27
N LYS A 33 17.45 -11.31 9.61
CA LYS A 33 17.59 -10.04 10.30
C LYS A 33 16.34 -9.91 11.18
N GLU A 34 16.54 -9.61 12.44
CA GLU A 34 15.43 -9.47 13.38
C GLU A 34 14.49 -8.37 12.86
N ARG A 35 13.23 -8.69 12.72
CA ARG A 35 12.21 -7.74 12.26
C ARG A 35 12.10 -6.60 13.26
N LYS A 36 12.00 -5.36 12.78
CA LYS A 36 11.65 -4.23 13.65
C LYS A 36 10.28 -4.47 14.26
N LYS A 37 10.13 -4.07 15.52
CA LYS A 37 8.89 -4.14 16.27
C LYS A 37 8.59 -2.80 16.91
N THR A 38 7.31 -2.49 16.98
CA THR A 38 6.79 -1.32 17.67
C THR A 38 5.43 -1.65 18.29
N THR A 39 4.99 -0.80 19.19
CA THR A 39 3.65 -0.88 19.77
C THR A 39 2.82 0.30 19.33
N THR A 40 1.52 0.09 19.14
CA THR A 40 0.59 1.18 18.89
C THR A 40 -0.21 1.52 20.14
N THR A 41 -0.64 2.76 20.27
CA THR A 41 -1.39 3.28 21.41
C THR A 41 -2.83 3.56 21.02
N ARG A 42 -3.78 3.06 21.84
CA ARG A 42 -5.19 3.41 21.66
C ARG A 42 -5.43 4.84 22.15
N VAL A 43 -6.13 5.64 21.34
CA VAL A 43 -6.54 6.99 21.70
C VAL A 43 -8.04 7.05 21.93
N SER A 44 -8.47 7.98 22.76
CA SER A 44 -9.89 8.25 23.04
C SER A 44 -10.50 9.30 22.12
N GLU A 45 -9.66 10.13 21.52
CA GLU A 45 -10.03 11.20 20.59
C GLU A 45 -9.13 11.09 19.37
N ALA A 46 -9.75 11.01 18.20
CA ALA A 46 -9.05 10.93 16.92
C ALA A 46 -8.31 12.23 16.61
N PRO A 47 -7.14 12.19 15.95
CA PRO A 47 -6.50 13.42 15.46
C PRO A 47 -7.34 14.05 14.32
N ILE A 48 -7.15 15.34 14.12
CA ILE A 48 -7.68 16.05 12.96
C ILE A 48 -6.70 15.84 11.82
N ILE A 49 -7.18 15.33 10.71
CA ILE A 49 -6.32 15.07 9.53
C ILE A 49 -6.23 16.37 8.73
N ASP A 50 -5.25 17.22 9.07
CA ASP A 50 -5.00 18.53 8.43
C ASP A 50 -3.52 18.74 8.04
N GLY A 51 -2.68 17.71 8.23
CA GLY A 51 -1.25 17.73 7.92
C GLY A 51 -0.41 18.43 8.97
N ILE A 52 -0.99 18.87 10.11
CA ILE A 52 -0.28 19.61 11.17
C ILE A 52 -0.23 18.75 12.44
N LEU A 53 0.93 18.25 12.79
CA LEU A 53 1.13 17.27 13.88
C LEU A 53 1.05 17.88 15.29
N ASN A 54 0.05 18.70 15.58
CA ASN A 54 -0.11 19.40 16.84
C ASN A 54 -1.15 18.79 17.79
N ASP A 55 -1.88 17.76 17.34
CA ASP A 55 -2.91 17.10 18.13
C ASP A 55 -2.35 16.38 19.36
N ALA A 56 -3.10 16.46 20.45
CA ALA A 56 -2.77 15.79 21.71
C ALA A 56 -2.68 14.25 21.54
N ALA A 57 -3.42 13.70 20.57
CA ALA A 57 -3.42 12.28 20.25
C ALA A 57 -2.01 11.72 19.93
N TRP A 58 -1.14 12.53 19.35
CA TRP A 58 0.21 12.12 18.97
C TRP A 58 1.22 12.13 20.11
N LYS A 59 0.87 12.71 21.27
CA LYS A 59 1.82 13.00 22.34
C LYS A 59 2.50 11.76 22.91
N ASP A 60 1.72 10.73 23.20
CA ASP A 60 2.18 9.52 23.89
C ASP A 60 2.49 8.36 22.92
N ALA A 61 2.41 8.59 21.63
CA ALA A 61 2.71 7.60 20.61
C ALA A 61 4.21 7.34 20.50
N GLU A 62 4.58 6.06 20.37
CA GLU A 62 5.95 5.63 20.14
C GLU A 62 6.51 6.25 18.86
N LEU A 63 7.75 6.76 18.92
CA LEU A 63 8.41 7.37 17.78
C LEU A 63 9.26 6.35 17.04
N LEU A 64 8.86 6.05 15.82
CA LEU A 64 9.59 5.15 14.93
C LEU A 64 10.63 5.93 14.13
N THR A 65 11.85 5.46 14.18
CA THR A 65 13.02 6.10 13.56
C THR A 65 13.90 5.06 12.86
N ASP A 66 15.14 5.45 12.56
CA ASP A 66 16.17 4.55 12.01
C ASP A 66 15.78 3.96 10.64
N PHE A 67 15.25 4.80 9.76
CA PHE A 67 15.06 4.44 8.37
C PHE A 67 16.40 4.13 7.71
N ILE A 68 16.36 3.24 6.74
CA ILE A 68 17.51 2.82 5.95
C ILE A 68 17.22 2.96 4.46
N THR A 69 18.26 3.16 3.66
CA THR A 69 18.12 3.26 2.22
C THR A 69 17.70 1.91 1.64
N PHE A 70 16.64 1.91 0.86
CA PHE A 70 16.20 0.77 0.05
C PHE A 70 16.82 0.82 -1.34
N ARG A 71 16.86 2.02 -1.96
CA ARG A 71 17.48 2.30 -3.26
C ARG A 71 18.16 3.66 -3.23
N PRO A 72 19.30 3.86 -3.95
CA PRO A 72 20.05 2.86 -4.71
C PRO A 72 20.91 1.95 -3.82
N ASP A 73 21.40 2.43 -2.69
CA ASP A 73 22.38 1.75 -1.84
C ASP A 73 21.68 0.96 -0.72
N ASN A 74 21.20 -0.22 -1.02
CA ASN A 74 20.38 -1.03 -0.10
C ASN A 74 21.05 -1.29 1.26
N GLY A 75 20.33 -0.95 2.33
CA GLY A 75 20.77 -1.18 3.71
C GLY A 75 21.72 -0.11 4.27
N LYS A 76 22.02 0.95 3.53
CA LYS A 76 22.82 2.07 4.01
C LYS A 76 22.00 2.90 5.02
N LYS A 77 22.67 3.43 6.03
CA LYS A 77 22.03 4.30 7.02
C LYS A 77 21.67 5.65 6.41
N VAL A 78 20.44 6.08 6.62
CA VAL A 78 19.97 7.42 6.21
C VAL A 78 20.69 8.50 7.03
N THR A 79 21.11 9.57 6.39
CA THR A 79 21.76 10.70 7.08
C THR A 79 20.77 11.49 7.93
N ALA A 80 21.27 12.18 8.97
CA ALA A 80 20.44 12.98 9.86
C ALA A 80 19.60 14.05 9.15
N ALA A 81 20.12 14.58 8.04
CA ALA A 81 19.45 15.63 7.25
C ALA A 81 18.16 15.13 6.54
N TYR A 82 18.04 13.84 6.28
CA TYR A 82 16.92 13.23 5.59
C TYR A 82 16.14 12.23 6.46
N GLN A 83 16.24 12.38 7.77
CA GLN A 83 15.53 11.48 8.69
C GLN A 83 14.02 11.55 8.49
N THR A 84 13.39 10.39 8.64
CA THR A 84 11.95 10.23 8.72
C THR A 84 11.60 9.72 10.12
N THR A 85 10.57 10.29 10.71
CA THR A 85 9.99 9.82 11.96
C THR A 85 8.51 9.55 11.75
N VAL A 86 8.01 8.45 12.34
CA VAL A 86 6.62 8.02 12.18
C VAL A 86 6.03 7.74 13.56
N LYS A 87 4.75 8.02 13.71
CA LYS A 87 3.93 7.63 14.86
C LYS A 87 2.70 6.90 14.39
N VAL A 88 2.25 5.92 15.15
CA VAL A 88 1.06 5.13 14.86
C VAL A 88 0.19 5.03 16.09
N ILE A 89 -1.07 5.42 15.96
CA ILE A 89 -2.11 5.31 16.99
C ILE A 89 -3.38 4.72 16.39
N TYR A 90 -4.31 4.31 17.22
CA TYR A 90 -5.57 3.74 16.75
C TYR A 90 -6.72 4.03 17.72
N ASP A 91 -7.93 3.91 17.21
CA ASP A 91 -9.17 3.91 17.99
C ASP A 91 -10.09 2.75 17.57
N ASP A 92 -11.39 2.86 17.81
CA ASP A 92 -12.38 1.84 17.43
C ASP A 92 -12.76 1.90 15.94
N ALA A 93 -12.38 2.95 15.20
CA ALA A 93 -12.80 3.20 13.83
C ALA A 93 -11.67 3.07 12.81
N ALA A 94 -10.45 3.44 13.20
CA ALA A 94 -9.33 3.60 12.26
C ALA A 94 -7.96 3.39 12.92
N ILE A 95 -6.95 3.22 12.06
CA ILE A 95 -5.55 3.43 12.39
C ILE A 95 -5.14 4.80 11.85
N TYR A 96 -4.37 5.53 12.64
CA TYR A 96 -3.85 6.85 12.30
C TYR A 96 -2.34 6.81 12.25
N ILE A 97 -1.77 7.43 11.25
CA ILE A 97 -0.33 7.46 11.02
C ILE A 97 0.08 8.90 10.77
N SER A 98 1.10 9.37 11.47
CA SER A 98 1.74 10.63 11.18
C SER A 98 3.20 10.41 10.84
N ALA A 99 3.74 11.22 9.93
CA ALA A 99 5.16 11.21 9.64
C ALA A 99 5.71 12.61 9.45
N THR A 100 6.95 12.81 9.91
CA THR A 100 7.76 13.98 9.61
C THR A 100 8.97 13.56 8.81
N MET A 101 9.21 14.20 7.71
CA MET A 101 10.25 13.89 6.74
C MET A 101 11.14 15.09 6.55
N LEU A 102 12.33 15.06 7.18
CA LEU A 102 13.30 16.16 7.07
C LEU A 102 13.89 16.20 5.66
N ASP A 103 14.03 17.42 5.16
CA ASP A 103 14.71 17.71 3.90
C ASP A 103 15.40 19.07 4.00
N PRO A 104 16.74 19.13 3.87
CA PRO A 104 17.47 20.39 3.95
C PRO A 104 17.16 21.36 2.79
N ASP A 105 16.55 20.85 1.71
CA ASP A 105 16.11 21.64 0.56
C ASP A 105 14.58 21.65 0.43
N ALA A 106 13.90 21.80 1.56
CA ALA A 106 12.44 21.75 1.66
C ALA A 106 11.72 22.69 0.67
N ALA A 107 12.33 23.82 0.33
CA ALA A 107 11.76 24.78 -0.62
C ALA A 107 11.70 24.27 -2.06
N ASN A 108 12.50 23.27 -2.40
CA ASN A 108 12.59 22.70 -3.74
C ASN A 108 12.07 21.25 -3.81
N ILE A 109 11.31 20.79 -2.82
CA ILE A 109 10.62 19.49 -2.88
C ILE A 109 9.71 19.50 -4.11
N PRO A 110 9.82 18.51 -5.03
CA PRO A 110 9.01 18.47 -6.22
C PRO A 110 7.53 18.31 -5.88
N GLN A 111 6.68 19.08 -6.57
CA GLN A 111 5.23 19.15 -6.31
C GLN A 111 4.43 19.18 -7.61
N GLU A 112 4.68 18.23 -8.48
CA GLU A 112 3.85 18.05 -9.66
C GLU A 112 2.56 17.31 -9.31
N PHE A 113 1.40 17.85 -9.67
CA PHE A 113 0.12 17.21 -9.41
C PHE A 113 -0.17 16.10 -10.43
N ALA A 114 -0.76 15.03 -9.93
CA ALA A 114 -1.35 13.96 -10.74
C ALA A 114 -2.80 13.70 -10.29
N SER A 115 -3.56 12.96 -11.08
CA SER A 115 -4.83 12.41 -10.61
C SER A 115 -4.59 11.27 -9.60
N ARG A 116 -5.62 10.91 -8.83
CA ARG A 116 -5.56 9.75 -7.92
C ARG A 116 -5.05 8.51 -8.66
N ASP A 117 -4.27 7.70 -7.96
CA ASP A 117 -3.66 6.45 -8.45
C ASP A 117 -2.62 6.64 -9.57
N ASN A 118 -2.21 7.88 -9.81
CA ASN A 118 -1.12 8.21 -10.71
C ASN A 118 0.05 8.88 -9.98
N PHE A 119 1.25 8.54 -10.39
CA PHE A 119 2.48 9.12 -9.84
C PHE A 119 2.98 10.26 -10.71
N SER A 120 3.47 11.30 -10.07
CA SER A 120 4.08 12.48 -10.68
C SER A 120 5.52 12.66 -10.20
N GLN A 121 6.19 13.72 -10.66
CA GLN A 121 7.47 14.15 -10.12
C GLN A 121 7.23 14.81 -8.75
N ALA A 122 7.12 13.99 -7.73
CA ALA A 122 6.87 14.42 -6.34
C ALA A 122 7.47 13.40 -5.36
N ASP A 123 7.87 13.86 -4.20
CA ASP A 123 8.18 12.97 -3.08
C ASP A 123 6.92 12.20 -2.68
N PHE A 124 7.08 11.00 -2.12
CA PHE A 124 5.94 10.29 -1.53
C PHE A 124 6.29 9.58 -0.22
N PHE A 125 5.26 9.39 0.57
CA PHE A 125 5.26 8.50 1.72
C PHE A 125 4.27 7.36 1.47
N LEU A 126 4.72 6.13 1.74
CA LEU A 126 3.95 4.91 1.52
C LEU A 126 3.88 4.12 2.82
N VAL A 127 2.70 3.63 3.13
CA VAL A 127 2.42 2.73 4.24
C VAL A 127 1.98 1.40 3.68
N THR A 128 2.70 0.34 4.03
CA THR A 128 2.27 -1.04 3.77
C THR A 128 1.66 -1.61 5.04
N ILE A 129 0.46 -2.17 4.95
CA ILE A 129 -0.24 -2.81 6.07
C ILE A 129 -0.64 -4.23 5.68
N ASN A 130 -0.17 -5.20 6.45
CA ASN A 130 -0.51 -6.61 6.31
C ASN A 130 -1.12 -7.14 7.61
N PRO A 131 -2.45 -7.07 7.78
CA PRO A 131 -3.10 -7.47 9.02
C PRO A 131 -2.98 -8.95 9.36
N ASN A 132 -2.71 -9.80 8.38
CA ASN A 132 -2.51 -11.23 8.58
C ASN A 132 -1.05 -11.61 8.82
N ASP A 133 -0.12 -10.68 8.65
CA ASP A 133 1.32 -10.90 8.75
C ASP A 133 1.83 -12.10 7.92
N ASP A 134 1.17 -12.37 6.79
CA ASP A 134 1.45 -13.49 5.90
C ASP A 134 2.51 -13.16 4.82
N GLY A 135 2.87 -11.89 4.66
CA GLY A 135 3.80 -11.39 3.66
C GLY A 135 3.29 -11.55 2.22
N GLN A 136 2.00 -11.76 2.01
CA GLN A 136 1.46 -12.09 0.69
C GLN A 136 0.47 -11.06 0.13
N ASN A 137 -0.41 -10.53 0.98
CA ASN A 137 -1.53 -9.70 0.54
C ASN A 137 -1.64 -8.39 1.35
N PRO A 138 -0.59 -7.58 1.43
CA PRO A 138 -0.68 -6.30 2.11
C PRO A 138 -1.49 -5.29 1.28
N PHE A 139 -1.91 -4.24 1.98
CA PHE A 139 -2.50 -3.04 1.41
C PHE A 139 -1.46 -1.93 1.44
N GLU A 140 -1.46 -1.11 0.41
CA GLU A 140 -0.62 0.07 0.31
C GLU A 140 -1.45 1.34 0.28
N PHE A 141 -0.98 2.34 1.01
CA PHE A 141 -1.55 3.67 1.04
C PHE A 141 -0.41 4.66 0.80
N ILE A 142 -0.51 5.39 -0.27
CA ILE A 142 0.55 6.26 -0.77
C ILE A 142 0.05 7.69 -0.83
N VAL A 143 0.84 8.61 -0.31
CA VAL A 143 0.55 10.04 -0.39
C VAL A 143 1.77 10.76 -0.91
N GLN A 144 1.59 11.53 -1.96
CA GLN A 144 2.63 12.39 -2.52
C GLN A 144 2.72 13.71 -1.75
N SER A 145 3.85 14.39 -1.81
CA SER A 145 4.07 15.71 -1.17
C SER A 145 3.09 16.79 -1.63
N THR A 146 2.36 16.54 -2.70
CA THR A 146 1.27 17.36 -3.26
C THR A 146 -0.10 17.07 -2.63
N GLY A 147 -0.22 16.04 -1.77
CA GLY A 147 -1.50 15.55 -1.25
C GLY A 147 -2.20 14.54 -2.15
N ASN A 148 -1.68 14.24 -3.34
CA ASN A 148 -2.23 13.19 -4.19
C ASN A 148 -2.16 11.83 -3.51
N GLN A 149 -3.26 11.09 -3.53
CA GLN A 149 -3.37 9.75 -2.98
C GLN A 149 -3.28 8.69 -4.08
N ALA A 150 -2.66 7.56 -3.74
CA ALA A 150 -2.80 6.31 -4.46
C ALA A 150 -2.96 5.16 -3.46
N ASP A 151 -3.69 4.14 -3.83
CA ASP A 151 -3.85 2.95 -3.01
C ASP A 151 -3.79 1.69 -3.87
N ALA A 152 -3.17 0.65 -3.34
CA ALA A 152 -3.02 -0.61 -4.03
C ALA A 152 -3.21 -1.79 -3.08
N LYS A 153 -3.54 -2.93 -3.67
CA LYS A 153 -3.48 -4.23 -3.00
C LYS A 153 -2.38 -5.05 -3.65
N ILE A 154 -1.51 -5.63 -2.83
CA ILE A 154 -0.48 -6.50 -3.37
C ILE A 154 -1.01 -7.93 -3.44
N SER A 155 -0.86 -8.54 -4.59
CA SER A 155 -1.18 -9.93 -4.82
C SER A 155 -0.06 -10.60 -5.62
N ASN A 156 0.43 -11.74 -5.10
CA ASN A 156 1.56 -12.44 -5.72
C ASN A 156 2.83 -11.61 -5.98
N GLY A 157 3.00 -10.51 -5.22
CA GLY A 157 4.13 -9.59 -5.34
C GLY A 157 3.95 -8.50 -6.39
N ASN A 158 2.77 -8.38 -7.00
CA ASN A 158 2.40 -7.32 -7.92
C ASN A 158 1.42 -6.35 -7.23
N GLU A 159 1.60 -5.07 -7.48
CA GLU A 159 0.71 -3.99 -7.04
C GLU A 159 -0.49 -3.91 -7.99
N ASP A 160 -1.70 -3.92 -7.42
CA ASP A 160 -2.94 -3.74 -8.16
C ASP A 160 -3.60 -2.42 -7.74
N PHE A 161 -3.42 -1.38 -8.54
CA PHE A 161 -3.99 -0.04 -8.37
C PHE A 161 -5.46 0.07 -8.82
N ASN A 162 -6.07 -1.00 -9.35
CA ASN A 162 -7.51 -1.02 -9.59
C ASN A 162 -8.29 -1.20 -8.28
N TRP A 163 -7.63 -1.71 -7.24
CA TRP A 163 -8.23 -1.74 -5.91
C TRP A 163 -8.27 -0.32 -5.34
N SER A 164 -9.41 0.08 -4.79
CA SER A 164 -9.57 1.41 -4.24
C SER A 164 -10.25 1.37 -2.87
N ALA A 165 -9.79 2.23 -1.97
CA ALA A 165 -10.31 2.41 -0.62
C ALA A 165 -10.71 3.87 -0.36
N VAL A 166 -11.60 4.05 0.61
CA VAL A 166 -11.95 5.39 1.11
C VAL A 166 -11.20 5.64 2.41
N TRP A 167 -10.22 6.52 2.36
CA TRP A 167 -9.37 6.92 3.46
C TRP A 167 -9.01 8.40 3.35
N LYS A 168 -8.41 8.99 4.39
CA LYS A 168 -8.07 10.40 4.42
C LYS A 168 -6.58 10.59 4.64
N SER A 169 -6.05 11.65 4.06
CA SER A 169 -4.71 12.15 4.34
C SER A 169 -4.65 13.64 4.09
N ASP A 170 -3.74 14.30 4.77
CA ASP A 170 -3.36 15.68 4.47
C ASP A 170 -1.86 15.85 4.67
N VAL A 171 -1.28 16.84 3.99
CA VAL A 171 0.16 17.10 3.97
C VAL A 171 0.44 18.58 4.21
N ALA A 172 1.54 18.87 4.87
CA ALA A 172 2.04 20.23 5.02
C ALA A 172 3.52 20.30 4.69
N ILE A 173 3.89 21.21 3.80
CA ILE A 173 5.30 21.58 3.57
C ILE A 173 5.73 22.51 4.69
N THR A 174 6.86 22.20 5.31
CA THR A 174 7.46 22.97 6.41
C THR A 174 8.84 23.49 6.02
N PRO A 175 9.41 24.45 6.74
CA PRO A 175 10.79 24.90 6.47
C PRO A 175 11.85 23.78 6.61
N GLU A 176 11.53 22.70 7.31
CA GLU A 176 12.44 21.60 7.64
C GLU A 176 12.22 20.35 6.76
N GLY A 177 11.21 20.37 5.89
CA GLY A 177 10.79 19.22 5.06
C GLY A 177 9.30 19.20 4.84
N TRP A 178 8.65 18.07 5.07
CA TRP A 178 7.20 17.95 4.98
C TRP A 178 6.64 16.96 6.01
N GLN A 179 5.35 17.11 6.28
CA GLN A 179 4.60 16.32 7.26
C GLN A 179 3.37 15.74 6.60
N ILE A 180 2.88 14.67 7.20
CA ILE A 180 1.68 13.98 6.74
C ILE A 180 0.89 13.42 7.90
N GLU A 181 -0.42 13.43 7.76
CA GLU A 181 -1.36 12.67 8.55
C GLU A 181 -2.22 11.78 7.66
N ILE A 182 -2.47 10.57 8.13
CA ILE A 182 -3.24 9.55 7.42
C ILE A 182 -4.25 8.92 8.39
N GLU A 183 -5.52 8.83 7.99
CA GLU A 183 -6.57 8.04 8.63
C GLU A 183 -6.93 6.88 7.71
N ILE A 184 -6.71 5.65 8.15
CA ILE A 184 -7.10 4.42 7.43
C ILE A 184 -8.22 3.75 8.21
N PRO A 185 -9.49 3.93 7.81
CA PRO A 185 -10.62 3.28 8.46
C PRO A 185 -10.55 1.76 8.36
N TYR A 186 -10.95 1.04 9.38
CA TYR A 186 -10.96 -0.42 9.38
C TYR A 186 -11.78 -1.04 8.25
N ARG A 187 -12.75 -0.30 7.69
CA ARG A 187 -13.50 -0.74 6.50
C ARG A 187 -12.65 -0.83 5.22
N ALA A 188 -11.52 -0.11 5.18
CA ALA A 188 -10.60 -0.10 4.03
C ALA A 188 -9.73 -1.35 3.97
N ILE A 189 -9.52 -2.04 5.08
CA ILE A 189 -8.63 -3.21 5.17
C ILE A 189 -9.39 -4.44 5.65
N ARG A 190 -8.81 -5.61 5.41
CA ARG A 190 -9.38 -6.88 5.86
C ARG A 190 -8.50 -7.49 6.95
N PHE A 191 -9.09 -7.80 8.09
CA PHE A 191 -8.40 -8.45 9.19
C PHE A 191 -9.33 -9.39 9.95
N THR A 192 -8.76 -10.33 10.69
CA THR A 192 -9.51 -11.32 11.47
C THR A 192 -10.03 -10.72 12.76
N ASN A 193 -11.17 -11.21 13.25
CA ASN A 193 -11.71 -10.79 14.54
C ASN A 193 -10.98 -11.52 15.67
N SER A 194 -9.97 -10.87 16.25
CA SER A 194 -9.21 -11.37 17.40
C SER A 194 -9.13 -10.31 18.50
N PRO A 195 -9.19 -10.70 19.79
CA PRO A 195 -9.10 -9.74 20.90
C PRO A 195 -7.80 -8.94 20.93
N VAL A 196 -6.70 -9.57 20.54
CA VAL A 196 -5.38 -8.95 20.41
C VAL A 196 -4.84 -9.25 19.04
N GLN A 197 -4.31 -8.23 18.38
CA GLN A 197 -3.79 -8.35 17.01
C GLN A 197 -2.40 -7.70 16.91
N SER A 198 -1.63 -8.23 16.00
CA SER A 198 -0.37 -7.66 15.56
C SER A 198 -0.32 -7.73 14.03
N TRP A 199 0.08 -6.63 13.40
CA TRP A 199 0.07 -6.48 11.95
C TRP A 199 1.46 -6.26 11.39
N GLY A 200 1.74 -6.86 10.24
CA GLY A 200 2.91 -6.52 9.44
C GLY A 200 2.77 -5.09 8.92
N VAL A 201 3.85 -4.30 9.00
CA VAL A 201 3.84 -2.92 8.51
C VAL A 201 5.22 -2.52 8.02
N ASN A 202 5.26 -1.71 6.99
CA ASN A 202 6.46 -0.97 6.62
C ASN A 202 6.10 0.45 6.18
N PHE A 203 7.06 1.34 6.32
CA PHE A 203 6.94 2.72 5.89
C PHE A 203 8.05 2.99 4.88
N HIS A 204 7.69 3.62 3.78
CA HIS A 204 8.62 3.99 2.74
C HIS A 204 8.55 5.50 2.50
N ARG A 205 9.68 6.09 2.19
CA ARG A 205 9.79 7.46 1.73
C ARG A 205 10.54 7.48 0.41
N ARG A 206 10.02 8.18 -0.58
CA ARG A 206 10.70 8.53 -1.81
C ARG A 206 11.20 9.97 -1.73
N LEU A 207 12.46 10.18 -2.10
CA LEU A 207 13.04 11.49 -2.36
C LEU A 207 13.27 11.59 -3.87
N GLU A 208 12.43 12.34 -4.56
CA GLU A 208 12.43 12.38 -6.02
C GLU A 208 13.70 13.06 -6.55
N ASN A 209 14.08 14.21 -6.00
CA ASN A 209 15.29 14.93 -6.40
C ASN A 209 16.59 14.12 -6.27
N LEU A 210 16.65 13.22 -5.29
CA LEU A 210 17.83 12.39 -5.04
C LEU A 210 17.73 11.03 -5.72
N ASN A 211 16.56 10.68 -6.26
CA ASN A 211 16.27 9.34 -6.74
C ASN A 211 16.56 8.25 -5.67
N GLU A 212 16.28 8.59 -4.41
CA GLU A 212 16.44 7.69 -3.27
C GLU A 212 15.10 7.20 -2.73
N GLN A 213 15.11 6.01 -2.18
CA GLN A 213 13.98 5.46 -1.43
C GLN A 213 14.47 4.88 -0.11
N HIS A 214 13.79 5.23 0.97
CA HIS A 214 14.08 4.76 2.32
C HIS A 214 12.96 3.89 2.84
N THR A 215 13.28 2.94 3.73
CA THR A 215 12.31 2.08 4.40
C THR A 215 12.57 1.99 5.89
N TRP A 216 11.51 1.85 6.68
CA TRP A 216 11.64 1.67 8.12
C TRP A 216 12.18 0.27 8.47
N SER A 217 11.55 -0.79 8.00
CA SER A 217 12.07 -2.15 8.13
C SER A 217 12.95 -2.48 6.93
N PHE A 218 14.06 -3.18 7.17
CA PHE A 218 15.00 -3.54 6.13
C PHE A 218 14.39 -4.52 5.12
N ILE A 219 14.48 -4.18 3.86
CA ILE A 219 14.13 -5.03 2.74
C ILE A 219 15.40 -5.40 2.01
N ASP A 220 15.69 -6.70 1.91
CA ASP A 220 16.75 -7.18 1.04
C ASP A 220 16.24 -7.24 -0.41
N ASN A 221 16.66 -6.29 -1.23
CA ASN A 221 16.20 -6.18 -2.62
C ASN A 221 16.82 -7.24 -3.56
N SER A 222 17.71 -8.08 -3.05
CA SER A 222 18.34 -9.18 -3.80
C SER A 222 17.61 -10.51 -3.63
N ILE A 223 16.72 -10.64 -2.65
CA ILE A 223 16.12 -11.91 -2.25
C ILE A 223 14.61 -11.79 -2.05
N GLY A 224 13.86 -12.56 -2.82
CA GLY A 224 12.45 -12.85 -2.57
C GLY A 224 11.49 -11.68 -2.71
N ARG A 225 10.34 -11.79 -2.07
CA ARG A 225 9.29 -10.77 -2.07
C ARG A 225 9.59 -9.74 -1.00
N TRP A 226 9.49 -8.45 -1.33
CA TRP A 226 9.79 -7.37 -0.41
C TRP A 226 8.83 -7.30 0.80
N THR A 227 7.57 -7.72 0.64
CA THR A 227 6.53 -7.74 1.70
C THR A 227 6.82 -8.72 2.85
N GLN A 228 7.72 -9.68 2.67
CA GLN A 228 8.14 -10.60 3.74
C GLN A 228 9.05 -9.94 4.78
N TYR A 229 9.52 -8.73 4.51
CA TYR A 229 10.44 -7.99 5.36
C TYR A 229 9.75 -6.91 6.22
N ASP A 230 8.43 -6.87 6.21
CA ASP A 230 7.68 -5.93 7.02
C ASP A 230 8.05 -6.04 8.49
N GLY A 231 8.09 -4.91 9.17
CA GLY A 231 8.15 -4.86 10.62
C GLY A 231 6.85 -5.35 11.23
N LEU A 232 6.71 -5.26 12.54
CA LEU A 232 5.53 -5.69 13.28
C LEU A 232 5.04 -4.56 14.16
N ILE A 233 3.75 -4.20 14.04
CA ILE A 233 3.05 -3.37 15.03
C ILE A 233 2.22 -4.29 15.91
N GLU A 234 2.47 -4.22 17.22
CA GLU A 234 1.74 -4.95 18.25
C GLU A 234 0.85 -3.97 19.05
N GLY A 235 -0.11 -4.51 19.81
CA GLY A 235 -0.88 -3.72 20.76
C GLY A 235 -2.28 -3.28 20.28
N PHE A 236 -2.76 -3.76 19.14
CA PHE A 236 -4.17 -3.59 18.80
C PHE A 236 -5.04 -4.49 19.69
N GLU A 237 -5.93 -3.89 20.44
CA GLU A 237 -6.82 -4.59 21.36
C GLU A 237 -8.28 -4.31 21.04
N ASN A 238 -9.09 -5.37 21.02
CA ASN A 238 -10.55 -5.31 20.89
C ASN A 238 -11.06 -4.49 19.70
N ILE A 239 -10.28 -4.37 18.62
CA ILE A 239 -10.75 -3.82 17.35
C ILE A 239 -11.61 -4.87 16.64
N LYS A 240 -12.67 -4.42 15.98
CA LYS A 240 -13.62 -5.30 15.30
C LYS A 240 -13.66 -4.98 13.81
N PRO A 241 -13.62 -6.00 12.93
CA PRO A 241 -13.87 -5.78 11.52
C PRO A 241 -15.28 -5.17 11.35
N PRO A 242 -15.39 -4.00 10.72
CA PRO A 242 -16.70 -3.39 10.48
C PRO A 242 -17.49 -4.15 9.41
N THR A 243 -18.80 -3.96 9.40
CA THR A 243 -19.63 -4.40 8.27
C THR A 243 -19.16 -3.67 7.01
N ARG A 244 -18.75 -4.42 6.02
CA ARG A 244 -18.26 -3.88 4.75
C ARG A 244 -19.41 -3.75 3.77
N LEU A 245 -20.04 -2.59 3.74
CA LEU A 245 -21.06 -2.23 2.76
C LEU A 245 -20.64 -0.93 2.08
N ASN A 246 -20.33 -1.01 0.81
CA ASN A 246 -20.06 0.13 -0.05
C ASN A 246 -21.17 0.25 -1.08
N LEU A 247 -21.67 1.45 -1.26
CA LEU A 247 -22.68 1.78 -2.25
C LEU A 247 -22.09 2.87 -3.16
N TYR A 248 -22.07 2.62 -4.46
CA TYR A 248 -21.56 3.56 -5.46
C TYR A 248 -22.71 3.97 -6.39
N PRO A 249 -23.54 4.94 -5.98
CA PRO A 249 -24.57 5.47 -6.87
C PRO A 249 -23.93 6.29 -7.98
N TYR A 250 -24.44 6.18 -9.20
CA TYR A 250 -24.05 7.00 -10.32
C TYR A 250 -25.25 7.49 -11.10
N ALA A 251 -25.08 8.65 -11.74
CA ALA A 251 -26.02 9.20 -12.69
C ALA A 251 -25.26 9.88 -13.80
N SER A 252 -25.68 9.69 -15.03
CA SER A 252 -25.12 10.37 -16.20
C SER A 252 -26.22 11.04 -17.02
N ALA A 253 -25.84 12.13 -17.68
CA ALA A 253 -26.68 12.82 -18.66
C ALA A 253 -25.82 13.20 -19.85
N ALA A 254 -26.28 12.86 -21.04
CA ALA A 254 -25.61 13.16 -22.28
C ALA A 254 -26.54 13.87 -23.25
N THR A 255 -25.99 14.80 -24.01
CA THR A 255 -26.69 15.46 -25.13
C THR A 255 -25.91 15.21 -26.40
N THR A 256 -26.53 14.54 -27.35
CA THR A 256 -25.96 14.29 -28.69
C THR A 256 -26.60 15.24 -29.71
N LEU A 257 -25.75 15.99 -30.43
CA LEU A 257 -26.15 16.86 -31.51
C LEU A 257 -25.69 16.22 -32.82
N PHE A 258 -26.65 15.81 -33.66
CA PHE A 258 -26.35 15.19 -34.94
C PHE A 258 -27.28 15.74 -36.01
N GLU A 259 -26.73 16.29 -37.08
CA GLU A 259 -27.46 16.85 -38.27
C GLU A 259 -28.60 17.82 -37.92
N GLY A 260 -28.50 18.53 -36.80
CA GLY A 260 -29.53 19.49 -36.35
C GLY A 260 -30.57 18.91 -35.36
N ASP A 261 -30.53 17.60 -35.12
CA ASP A 261 -31.31 16.94 -34.10
C ASP A 261 -30.56 16.90 -32.77
N THR A 262 -31.28 17.15 -31.69
CA THR A 262 -30.75 17.09 -30.32
C THR A 262 -31.41 15.92 -29.60
N GLN A 263 -30.58 14.95 -29.22
CA GLN A 263 -31.00 13.83 -28.37
C GLN A 263 -30.48 14.04 -26.96
N PHE A 264 -31.33 13.82 -25.97
CA PHE A 264 -30.97 13.84 -24.55
C PHE A 264 -31.14 12.46 -23.96
N ASP A 265 -30.05 11.90 -23.45
CA ASP A 265 -30.01 10.60 -22.78
C ASP A 265 -29.64 10.80 -21.32
N TRP A 266 -30.26 10.02 -20.44
CA TRP A 266 -29.88 9.95 -19.05
C TRP A 266 -29.87 8.51 -18.56
N SER A 267 -28.96 8.21 -17.65
CA SER A 267 -28.91 6.92 -16.97
C SER A 267 -28.58 7.11 -15.48
N ALA A 268 -29.01 6.19 -14.67
CA ALA A 268 -28.65 6.12 -13.27
C ALA A 268 -28.60 4.66 -12.82
N GLY A 269 -27.69 4.35 -11.94
CA GLY A 269 -27.53 3.01 -11.38
C GLY A 269 -26.76 3.04 -10.09
N MET A 270 -26.37 1.86 -9.60
CA MET A 270 -25.65 1.73 -8.35
C MET A 270 -24.87 0.42 -8.33
N ASP A 271 -23.61 0.49 -7.93
CA ASP A 271 -22.84 -0.68 -7.57
C ASP A 271 -22.91 -0.89 -6.05
N VAL A 272 -23.06 -2.14 -5.66
CA VAL A 272 -23.16 -2.57 -4.26
C VAL A 272 -22.07 -3.59 -3.99
N LYS A 273 -21.22 -3.30 -3.02
CA LYS A 273 -20.20 -4.21 -2.55
C LYS A 273 -20.44 -4.53 -1.09
N TYR A 274 -20.73 -5.79 -0.81
CA TYR A 274 -21.07 -6.25 0.54
C TYR A 274 -20.20 -7.42 0.99
N GLY A 275 -19.44 -7.21 2.05
CA GLY A 275 -18.69 -8.29 2.71
C GLY A 275 -19.60 -9.18 3.53
N LEU A 276 -19.93 -10.35 3.00
CA LEU A 276 -20.76 -11.34 3.67
C LEU A 276 -20.06 -11.97 4.89
N THR A 277 -18.78 -12.30 4.72
CA THR A 277 -17.92 -12.85 5.77
C THR A 277 -16.50 -12.29 5.60
N GLU A 278 -15.57 -12.70 6.45
CA GLU A 278 -14.14 -12.32 6.30
C GLU A 278 -13.56 -12.71 4.93
N ASN A 279 -14.07 -13.82 4.35
CA ASN A 279 -13.55 -14.41 3.11
C ASN A 279 -14.45 -14.22 1.88
N PHE A 280 -15.70 -13.80 2.06
CA PHE A 280 -16.66 -13.66 0.96
C PHE A 280 -17.14 -12.22 0.81
N THR A 281 -17.07 -11.72 -0.39
CA THR A 281 -17.63 -10.43 -0.80
C THR A 281 -18.63 -10.66 -1.92
N LEU A 282 -19.77 -10.01 -1.82
CA LEU A 282 -20.76 -9.92 -2.89
C LEU A 282 -20.59 -8.60 -3.61
N ASP A 283 -20.33 -8.65 -4.89
CA ASP A 283 -20.34 -7.51 -5.79
C ASP A 283 -21.56 -7.60 -6.70
N ALA A 284 -22.36 -6.55 -6.73
CA ALA A 284 -23.58 -6.49 -7.51
C ALA A 284 -23.74 -5.12 -8.16
N THR A 285 -24.06 -5.10 -9.43
CA THR A 285 -24.35 -3.89 -10.20
C THR A 285 -25.83 -3.82 -10.52
N LEU A 286 -26.47 -2.74 -10.15
CA LEU A 286 -27.85 -2.41 -10.48
C LEU A 286 -27.86 -1.41 -11.61
N ILE A 287 -28.33 -1.84 -12.81
CA ILE A 287 -28.35 -1.05 -14.05
C ILE A 287 -26.93 -0.62 -14.42
N PRO A 288 -26.11 -1.53 -15.00
CA PRO A 288 -24.72 -1.22 -15.33
C PRO A 288 -24.61 -0.07 -16.34
N ASP A 289 -23.84 0.95 -15.98
CA ASP A 289 -23.47 2.04 -16.85
C ASP A 289 -21.94 2.12 -16.94
N PHE A 290 -21.41 1.89 -18.12
CA PHE A 290 -19.97 1.92 -18.36
C PHE A 290 -19.49 3.27 -18.93
N SER A 291 -20.35 4.28 -18.97
CA SER A 291 -19.99 5.62 -19.47
C SER A 291 -18.95 6.35 -18.61
N GLN A 292 -18.70 5.89 -17.38
CA GLN A 292 -17.71 6.45 -16.47
C GLN A 292 -16.28 5.96 -16.75
N VAL A 293 -16.14 4.89 -17.52
CA VAL A 293 -14.83 4.34 -17.88
C VAL A 293 -14.27 5.14 -19.03
N GLY A 294 -13.02 5.56 -18.92
CA GLY A 294 -12.32 6.25 -20.02
C GLY A 294 -12.36 5.38 -21.28
N PHE A 295 -12.49 6.04 -22.43
CA PHE A 295 -12.36 5.35 -23.71
C PHE A 295 -10.93 4.83 -23.84
N ASP A 296 -10.79 3.64 -24.45
CA ASP A 296 -9.48 3.13 -24.83
C ASP A 296 -8.76 4.12 -25.75
N ASP A 297 -7.46 4.25 -25.57
CA ASP A 297 -6.65 5.11 -26.42
C ASP A 297 -6.76 4.70 -27.89
N VAL A 298 -6.98 5.66 -28.78
CA VAL A 298 -6.99 5.39 -30.21
C VAL A 298 -5.57 5.09 -30.68
N VAL A 299 -5.27 3.82 -30.87
CA VAL A 299 -3.95 3.38 -31.33
C VAL A 299 -4.03 2.99 -32.80
N LEU A 300 -3.18 3.60 -33.63
CA LEU A 300 -3.03 3.20 -35.02
C LEU A 300 -2.27 1.87 -35.08
N ASN A 301 -3.02 0.77 -35.19
CA ASN A 301 -2.43 -0.56 -35.34
C ASN A 301 -2.08 -0.83 -36.80
N LEU A 302 -0.80 -0.72 -37.15
CA LEU A 302 -0.27 -1.05 -38.47
C LEU A 302 0.28 -2.49 -38.56
N GLY A 303 0.19 -3.25 -37.48
CA GLY A 303 0.66 -4.62 -37.39
C GLY A 303 -0.40 -5.67 -37.72
N PRO A 304 0.01 -6.92 -38.04
CA PRO A 304 -0.93 -8.03 -38.29
C PRO A 304 -1.56 -8.64 -37.04
N PHE A 305 -1.20 -8.14 -35.84
CA PHE A 305 -1.69 -8.67 -34.56
C PHE A 305 -2.77 -7.78 -34.00
N GLU A 306 -3.79 -8.38 -33.42
CA GLU A 306 -4.82 -7.69 -32.67
C GLU A 306 -4.23 -7.00 -31.45
N GLN A 307 -4.71 -5.80 -31.16
CA GLN A 307 -4.34 -5.06 -29.96
C GLN A 307 -5.34 -5.36 -28.86
N GLN A 308 -4.85 -5.82 -27.72
CA GLN A 308 -5.68 -6.13 -26.57
C GLN A 308 -5.56 -4.97 -25.57
N PHE A 309 -6.68 -4.38 -25.19
CA PHE A 309 -6.76 -3.37 -24.14
C PHE A 309 -7.08 -4.05 -22.80
N SER A 310 -6.55 -3.50 -21.74
CA SER A 310 -6.84 -3.96 -20.38
C SER A 310 -8.29 -3.62 -20.03
N GLU A 311 -8.96 -4.50 -19.31
CA GLU A 311 -10.27 -4.21 -18.77
C GLU A 311 -10.15 -3.12 -17.68
N GLN A 312 -10.87 -2.01 -17.82
CA GLN A 312 -10.85 -0.87 -16.90
C GLN A 312 -12.11 -0.77 -16.03
N ARG A 313 -13.13 -1.58 -16.34
CA ARG A 313 -14.38 -1.57 -15.58
C ARG A 313 -14.19 -2.26 -14.24
N GLN A 314 -14.33 -1.52 -13.18
CA GLN A 314 -14.05 -1.97 -11.80
C GLN A 314 -14.80 -3.26 -11.43
N PHE A 315 -16.03 -3.43 -11.89
CA PHE A 315 -16.82 -4.65 -11.68
C PHE A 315 -16.16 -5.92 -12.25
N PHE A 316 -15.45 -5.81 -13.38
CA PHE A 316 -14.81 -6.96 -14.04
C PHE A 316 -13.34 -7.15 -13.65
N THR A 317 -12.70 -6.11 -13.09
CA THR A 317 -11.27 -6.19 -12.72
C THR A 317 -11.09 -6.76 -11.31
N GLU A 318 -12.07 -6.61 -10.44
CA GLU A 318 -11.96 -7.07 -9.07
C GLU A 318 -11.99 -8.60 -8.96
N GLY A 319 -11.03 -9.15 -8.23
CA GLY A 319 -10.89 -10.60 -8.05
C GLY A 319 -10.22 -11.33 -9.21
N THR A 320 -9.82 -10.64 -10.28
CA THR A 320 -9.11 -11.28 -11.41
C THR A 320 -7.75 -11.82 -10.98
N GLU A 321 -7.15 -11.27 -9.93
CA GLU A 321 -5.91 -11.77 -9.34
C GLU A 321 -6.02 -13.22 -8.85
N LEU A 322 -7.22 -13.71 -8.54
CA LEU A 322 -7.46 -15.09 -8.12
C LEU A 322 -7.33 -16.09 -9.29
N PHE A 323 -7.47 -15.62 -10.52
CA PHE A 323 -7.44 -16.43 -11.73
C PHE A 323 -6.14 -16.26 -12.52
N ASN A 324 -5.39 -15.19 -12.27
CA ASN A 324 -4.08 -14.96 -12.88
C ASN A 324 -3.00 -15.76 -12.15
N LYS A 325 -2.45 -16.78 -12.82
CA LYS A 325 -1.34 -17.60 -12.30
C LYS A 325 0.00 -17.10 -12.83
#